data_c6521d7787e4158b963ca0637db7f4b9
#
_entry.id   c6521d7787e4158b963ca0637db7f4b9
#
_cell.length_a   1.000
_cell.length_b   1.000
_cell.length_c   1.000
_cell.angle_alpha   90.00
_cell.angle_beta   90.00
_cell.angle_gamma   90.00
#
_symmetry.space_group_name_H-M   'P 1'
#
loop_
_entity.id
_entity.type
_entity.pdbx_description
1 polymer ?
#
loop_
_entity_poly.entity_id
_entity_poly.type
_entity_poly.pdbx_seq_one_letter_code
_entity_poly.pdbx_strand_id
1 'polypeptide(L)'
;MIGIAASGTTPYVIGAIKTCKKKGILTGCITCNLNSPLGLSSEYPIEVVVGPEVVTGSSRMKAGTAQKLILNTISTTLMIKLGRVKGNKMIDMQLANNKLIDRAEKILMKELKIDLEKAQSLLRKNKSVRKSLESKNQR
;
A
#
# COMPACT_ATOMS: atom_id res chain seq x y z
N MET A 1 -11.98 2.18 8.21
CA MET A 1 -12.74 1.83 6.98
C MET A 1 -12.44 2.83 5.89
N ILE A 2 -12.18 2.38 4.66
CA ILE A 2 -12.03 3.30 3.52
C ILE A 2 -13.09 2.93 2.49
N GLY A 3 -13.98 3.87 2.17
CA GLY A 3 -14.98 3.74 1.12
C GLY A 3 -14.44 4.23 -0.22
N ILE A 4 -14.61 3.45 -1.29
CA ILE A 4 -14.09 3.79 -2.61
C ILE A 4 -15.25 3.81 -3.60
N ALA A 5 -15.53 4.99 -4.16
CA ALA A 5 -16.52 5.15 -5.21
C ALA A 5 -16.18 6.38 -6.06
N ALA A 6 -15.91 6.19 -7.34
CA ALA A 6 -15.51 7.27 -8.24
C ALA A 6 -16.56 8.40 -8.29
N SER A 7 -17.84 8.07 -8.41
CA SER A 7 -18.93 9.06 -8.38
C SER A 7 -19.15 9.70 -7.01
N GLY A 8 -18.78 8.99 -5.94
CA GLY A 8 -19.07 9.40 -4.57
C GLY A 8 -20.55 9.29 -4.19
N THR A 9 -21.39 8.62 -5.00
CA THR A 9 -22.85 8.55 -4.80
C THR A 9 -23.37 7.14 -4.55
N THR A 10 -22.51 6.11 -4.52
CA THR A 10 -22.89 4.71 -4.37
C THR A 10 -23.53 4.45 -3.00
N PRO A 11 -24.83 4.12 -2.90
CA PRO A 11 -25.55 4.02 -1.63
C PRO A 11 -24.96 3.00 -0.66
N TYR A 12 -24.53 1.84 -1.18
CA TYR A 12 -23.89 0.79 -0.39
C TYR A 12 -22.62 1.31 0.35
N VAL A 13 -21.75 2.03 -0.37
CA VAL A 13 -20.49 2.55 0.20
C VAL A 13 -20.78 3.64 1.23
N ILE A 14 -21.74 4.55 0.93
CA ILE A 14 -22.16 5.60 1.85
C ILE A 14 -22.76 5.00 3.12
N GLY A 15 -23.62 3.99 2.99
CA GLY A 15 -24.21 3.28 4.12
C GLY A 15 -23.18 2.62 5.01
N ALA A 16 -22.18 1.96 4.40
CA ALA A 16 -21.08 1.33 5.12
C ALA A 16 -20.25 2.36 5.91
N ILE A 17 -19.87 3.50 5.30
CA ILE A 17 -19.15 4.59 5.96
C ILE A 17 -19.96 5.15 7.14
N LYS A 18 -21.24 5.48 6.94
CA LYS A 18 -22.12 5.99 8.00
C LYS A 18 -22.25 5.01 9.18
N THR A 19 -22.36 3.71 8.88
CA THR A 19 -22.43 2.66 9.91
C THR A 19 -21.12 2.55 10.70
N CYS A 20 -19.99 2.58 10.03
CA CYS A 20 -18.68 2.56 10.69
C CYS A 20 -18.47 3.79 11.57
N LYS A 21 -18.82 4.99 11.08
CA LYS A 21 -18.72 6.23 11.84
C LYS A 21 -19.57 6.20 13.11
N LYS A 22 -20.81 5.71 13.04
CA LYS A 22 -21.68 5.51 14.22
C LYS A 22 -21.07 4.55 15.26
N LYS A 23 -20.24 3.62 14.83
CA LYS A 23 -19.53 2.67 15.71
C LYS A 23 -18.17 3.17 16.21
N GLY A 24 -17.82 4.44 15.97
CA GLY A 24 -16.53 5.03 16.36
C GLY A 24 -15.34 4.48 15.57
N ILE A 25 -15.57 3.88 14.40
CA ILE A 25 -14.49 3.37 13.53
C ILE A 25 -14.05 4.51 12.64
N LEU A 26 -12.76 4.81 12.61
CA LEU A 26 -12.15 5.78 11.71
C LEU A 26 -12.56 5.54 10.27
N THR A 27 -13.04 6.59 9.58
CA THR A 27 -13.55 6.52 8.23
C THR A 27 -12.82 7.45 7.27
N GLY A 28 -12.49 6.93 6.09
CA GLY A 28 -11.99 7.71 4.97
C GLY A 28 -12.68 7.32 3.68
N CYS A 29 -12.54 8.11 2.64
CA CYS A 29 -13.01 7.72 1.32
C CYS A 29 -12.09 8.19 0.20
N ILE A 30 -12.25 7.56 -0.97
CA ILE A 30 -11.63 7.98 -2.24
C ILE A 30 -12.77 8.18 -3.24
N THR A 31 -12.88 9.40 -3.76
CA THR A 31 -13.87 9.77 -4.77
C THR A 31 -13.24 10.68 -5.83
N CYS A 32 -13.84 10.74 -7.02
CA CYS A 32 -13.37 11.60 -8.11
C CYS A 32 -14.25 12.85 -8.30
N ASN A 33 -15.13 13.15 -7.34
CA ASN A 33 -15.98 14.33 -7.35
C ASN A 33 -15.90 15.06 -6.01
N LEU A 34 -15.82 16.40 -6.07
CA LEU A 34 -15.82 17.24 -4.89
C LEU A 34 -17.19 17.27 -4.20
N ASN A 35 -17.18 17.40 -2.89
CA ASN A 35 -18.38 17.53 -2.06
C ASN A 35 -19.44 16.44 -2.32
N SER A 36 -18.99 15.26 -2.73
CA SER A 36 -19.88 14.14 -2.96
C SER A 36 -20.52 13.63 -1.66
N PRO A 37 -21.70 12.99 -1.71
CA PRO A 37 -22.33 12.40 -0.52
C PRO A 37 -21.42 11.46 0.28
N LEU A 38 -20.52 10.75 -0.40
CA LEU A 38 -19.51 9.89 0.22
C LEU A 38 -18.43 10.73 0.92
N GLY A 39 -17.92 11.78 0.25
CA GLY A 39 -16.94 12.71 0.81
C GLY A 39 -17.46 13.36 2.09
N LEU A 40 -18.66 13.93 2.03
CA LEU A 40 -19.30 14.60 3.18
C LEU A 40 -19.62 13.63 4.34
N SER A 41 -19.77 12.34 4.08
CA SER A 41 -20.06 11.33 5.11
C SER A 41 -18.80 10.84 5.82
N SER A 42 -17.61 11.01 5.23
CA SER A 42 -16.33 10.50 5.72
C SER A 42 -15.59 11.52 6.57
N GLU A 43 -14.75 11.06 7.50
CA GLU A 43 -13.89 11.94 8.32
C GLU A 43 -12.65 12.40 7.55
N TYR A 44 -12.11 11.53 6.69
CA TYR A 44 -10.92 11.79 5.88
C TYR A 44 -11.22 11.54 4.39
N PRO A 45 -11.84 12.51 3.70
CA PRO A 45 -12.11 12.38 2.28
C PRO A 45 -10.85 12.66 1.45
N ILE A 46 -10.62 11.81 0.45
CA ILE A 46 -9.65 12.05 -0.62
C ILE A 46 -10.45 12.26 -1.90
N GLU A 47 -10.54 13.51 -2.30
CA GLU A 47 -11.33 13.93 -3.46
C GLU A 47 -10.40 14.34 -4.60
N VAL A 48 -10.36 13.58 -5.68
CA VAL A 48 -9.47 13.83 -6.82
C VAL A 48 -10.29 14.06 -8.09
N VAL A 49 -10.35 15.29 -8.54
CA VAL A 49 -11.08 15.66 -9.75
C VAL A 49 -10.25 15.26 -10.99
N VAL A 50 -10.80 14.37 -11.81
CA VAL A 50 -10.15 13.84 -13.01
C VAL A 50 -10.77 14.35 -14.32
N GLY A 51 -11.81 15.17 -14.23
CA GLY A 51 -12.59 15.65 -15.36
C GLY A 51 -13.44 14.55 -16.01
N PRO A 52 -14.09 14.84 -17.15
CA PRO A 52 -14.99 13.92 -17.82
C PRO A 52 -14.23 12.72 -18.40
N GLU A 53 -14.85 11.55 -18.34
CA GLU A 53 -14.39 10.36 -19.04
C GLU A 53 -14.70 10.44 -20.54
N VAL A 54 -13.93 9.70 -21.35
CA VAL A 54 -14.19 9.58 -22.80
C VAL A 54 -15.58 9.02 -23.06
N VAL A 55 -15.99 8.02 -22.29
CA VAL A 55 -17.37 7.50 -22.28
C VAL A 55 -18.06 8.09 -21.06
N THR A 56 -18.96 9.05 -21.29
CA THR A 56 -19.65 9.77 -20.22
C THR A 56 -20.34 8.82 -19.23
N GLY A 57 -20.15 9.03 -17.94
CA GLY A 57 -20.69 8.24 -16.87
C GLY A 57 -19.96 6.90 -16.59
N SER A 58 -18.95 6.54 -17.39
CA SER A 58 -18.18 5.30 -17.27
C SER A 58 -16.84 5.56 -16.56
N SER A 59 -16.84 5.59 -15.24
CA SER A 59 -15.71 6.02 -14.37
C SER A 59 -14.60 4.96 -14.26
N ARG A 60 -14.08 4.47 -15.37
CA ARG A 60 -13.10 3.36 -15.40
C ARG A 60 -11.70 3.73 -15.90
N MET A 61 -11.55 4.79 -16.68
CA MET A 61 -10.27 5.20 -17.24
C MET A 61 -9.54 6.18 -16.32
N LYS A 62 -9.89 7.46 -16.34
CA LYS A 62 -9.25 8.49 -15.50
C LYS A 62 -9.48 8.23 -14.02
N ALA A 63 -10.72 7.98 -13.63
CA ALA A 63 -11.08 7.73 -12.25
C ALA A 63 -10.41 6.46 -11.71
N GLY A 64 -10.46 5.36 -12.44
CA GLY A 64 -9.80 4.11 -12.04
C GLY A 64 -8.28 4.26 -11.91
N THR A 65 -7.65 5.01 -12.81
CA THR A 65 -6.21 5.31 -12.74
C THR A 65 -5.87 6.13 -11.50
N ALA A 66 -6.64 7.19 -11.22
CA ALA A 66 -6.44 8.03 -10.05
C ALA A 66 -6.61 7.23 -8.74
N GLN A 67 -7.66 6.43 -8.64
CA GLN A 67 -7.91 5.56 -7.50
C GLN A 67 -6.76 4.56 -7.26
N LYS A 68 -6.27 3.93 -8.33
CA LYS A 68 -5.09 3.04 -8.26
C LYS A 68 -3.86 3.77 -7.71
N LEU A 69 -3.56 4.97 -8.20
CA LEU A 69 -2.42 5.75 -7.74
C LEU A 69 -2.55 6.12 -6.25
N ILE A 70 -3.72 6.55 -5.82
CA ILE A 70 -4.01 6.88 -4.41
C ILE A 70 -3.82 5.64 -3.53
N LEU A 71 -4.40 4.50 -3.91
CA LEU A 71 -4.26 3.25 -3.16
C LEU A 71 -2.81 2.79 -3.05
N ASN A 72 -2.05 2.88 -4.14
CA ASN A 72 -0.63 2.56 -4.13
C ASN A 72 0.17 3.52 -3.24
N THR A 73 -0.17 4.80 -3.25
CA THR A 73 0.46 5.81 -2.38
C THR A 73 0.17 5.50 -0.91
N ILE A 74 -1.09 5.23 -0.56
CA ILE A 74 -1.47 4.87 0.81
C ILE A 74 -0.74 3.61 1.26
N SER A 75 -0.82 2.52 0.49
CA SER A 75 -0.19 1.25 0.88
C SER A 75 1.33 1.35 0.99
N THR A 76 1.98 2.03 0.05
CA THR A 76 3.43 2.24 0.11
C THR A 76 3.84 3.08 1.31
N THR A 77 3.12 4.18 1.57
CA THR A 77 3.37 5.03 2.73
C THR A 77 3.18 4.27 4.05
N LEU A 78 2.15 3.45 4.15
CA LEU A 78 1.92 2.59 5.31
C LEU A 78 3.10 1.62 5.53
N MET A 79 3.59 0.97 4.49
CA MET A 79 4.74 0.05 4.60
C MET A 79 6.01 0.78 5.05
N ILE A 80 6.24 2.00 4.56
CA ILE A 80 7.36 2.85 5.00
C ILE A 80 7.19 3.23 6.48
N LYS A 81 6.02 3.73 6.88
CA LYS A 81 5.72 4.14 8.26
C LYS A 81 5.78 2.98 9.26
N LEU A 82 5.43 1.78 8.83
CA LEU A 82 5.55 0.55 9.62
C LEU A 82 7.01 0.02 9.68
N GLY A 83 7.99 0.73 9.12
CA GLY A 83 9.39 0.31 9.12
C GLY A 83 9.67 -0.94 8.28
N ARG A 84 8.79 -1.27 7.30
CA ARG A 84 8.96 -2.43 6.42
C ARG A 84 9.94 -2.20 5.28
N VAL A 85 10.40 -0.95 5.13
CA VAL A 85 11.30 -0.52 4.07
C VAL A 85 12.57 0.06 4.69
N LYS A 86 13.74 -0.34 4.17
CA LYS A 86 15.05 0.23 4.49
C LYS A 86 15.64 0.85 3.22
N GLY A 87 15.87 2.17 3.25
CA GLY A 87 16.17 2.92 2.03
C GLY A 87 15.02 2.77 1.02
N ASN A 88 15.27 2.17 -0.13
CA ASN A 88 14.26 1.85 -1.15
C ASN A 88 13.95 0.35 -1.27
N LYS A 89 14.27 -0.45 -0.25
CA LYS A 89 14.14 -1.92 -0.29
C LYS A 89 13.14 -2.42 0.75
N MET A 90 12.22 -3.25 0.30
CA MET A 90 11.33 -4.02 1.18
C MET A 90 12.16 -5.10 1.88
N ILE A 91 12.27 -5.03 3.22
CA ILE A 91 13.06 -5.98 4.02
C ILE A 91 12.22 -7.05 4.74
N ASP A 92 10.91 -6.88 4.79
CA ASP A 92 9.97 -7.83 5.40
C ASP A 92 9.16 -8.61 4.35
N MET A 93 9.79 -8.94 3.22
CA MET A 93 9.16 -9.76 2.20
C MET A 93 9.07 -11.23 2.64
N GLN A 94 7.98 -11.90 2.26
CA GLN A 94 7.87 -13.35 2.39
C GLN A 94 8.68 -14.04 1.30
N LEU A 95 9.44 -15.06 1.66
CA LEU A 95 10.31 -15.82 0.74
C LEU A 95 9.51 -16.95 0.06
N ALA A 96 8.37 -16.62 -0.55
CA ALA A 96 7.39 -17.57 -1.04
C ALA A 96 7.71 -18.17 -2.43
N ASN A 97 8.69 -17.63 -3.15
CA ASN A 97 9.09 -18.11 -4.46
C ASN A 97 10.54 -17.73 -4.80
N ASN A 98 11.09 -18.34 -5.84
CA ASN A 98 12.49 -18.13 -6.25
C ASN A 98 12.82 -16.68 -6.58
N LYS A 99 11.90 -15.92 -7.19
CA LYS A 99 12.08 -14.50 -7.49
C LYS A 99 12.26 -13.66 -6.20
N LEU A 100 11.53 -13.98 -5.15
CA LEU A 100 11.64 -13.27 -3.87
C LEU A 100 12.90 -13.69 -3.10
N ILE A 101 13.31 -14.95 -3.21
CA ILE A 101 14.57 -15.45 -2.65
C ILE A 101 15.76 -14.75 -3.32
N ASP A 102 15.83 -14.74 -4.65
CA ASP A 102 16.88 -14.05 -5.42
C ASP A 102 16.96 -12.55 -5.07
N ARG A 103 15.79 -11.90 -4.93
CA ARG A 103 15.74 -10.50 -4.48
C ARG A 103 16.30 -10.33 -3.07
N ALA A 104 15.97 -11.22 -2.15
CA ALA A 104 16.48 -11.20 -0.79
C ALA A 104 17.99 -11.35 -0.73
N GLU A 105 18.54 -12.33 -1.49
CA GLU A 105 19.97 -12.54 -1.63
C GLU A 105 20.68 -11.30 -2.14
N LYS A 106 20.19 -10.69 -3.23
CA LYS A 106 20.73 -9.44 -3.79
C LYS A 106 20.71 -8.27 -2.80
N ILE A 107 19.66 -8.17 -1.97
CA ILE A 107 19.60 -7.17 -0.90
C ILE A 107 20.71 -7.42 0.12
N LEU A 108 20.86 -8.65 0.60
CA LEU A 108 21.89 -8.99 1.58
C LEU A 108 23.31 -8.77 1.04
N MET A 109 23.58 -9.21 -0.19
CA MET A 109 24.87 -8.97 -0.84
C MET A 109 25.24 -7.48 -0.86
N LYS A 110 24.26 -6.63 -1.27
CA LYS A 110 24.48 -5.19 -1.40
C LYS A 110 24.62 -4.49 -0.04
N GLU A 111 23.74 -4.79 0.92
CA GLU A 111 23.71 -4.11 2.22
C GLU A 111 24.87 -4.54 3.12
N LEU A 112 25.27 -5.80 3.06
CA LEU A 112 26.31 -6.37 3.92
C LEU A 112 27.68 -6.48 3.22
N LYS A 113 27.75 -6.14 1.92
CA LYS A 113 28.95 -6.27 1.08
C LYS A 113 29.55 -7.70 1.16
N ILE A 114 28.73 -8.72 0.99
CA ILE A 114 29.07 -10.14 1.03
C ILE A 114 28.80 -10.81 -0.30
N ASP A 115 29.45 -11.96 -0.52
CA ASP A 115 29.22 -12.82 -1.67
C ASP A 115 27.86 -13.54 -1.59
N LEU A 116 27.48 -14.21 -2.69
CA LEU A 116 26.22 -14.95 -2.81
C LEU A 116 26.13 -16.10 -1.81
N GLU A 117 27.22 -16.86 -1.62
CA GLU A 117 27.22 -18.03 -0.73
C GLU A 117 26.92 -17.64 0.71
N LYS A 118 27.54 -16.55 1.20
CA LYS A 118 27.28 -16.00 2.52
C LYS A 118 25.87 -15.43 2.65
N ALA A 119 25.36 -14.77 1.61
CA ALA A 119 23.99 -14.27 1.59
C ALA A 119 22.96 -15.40 1.69
N GLN A 120 23.17 -16.48 0.93
CA GLN A 120 22.34 -17.68 0.98
C GLN A 120 22.39 -18.38 2.35
N SER A 121 23.58 -18.54 2.89
CA SER A 121 23.76 -19.12 4.23
C SER A 121 23.02 -18.33 5.31
N LEU A 122 23.16 -17.00 5.30
CA LEU A 122 22.44 -16.12 6.23
C LEU A 122 20.91 -16.19 6.05
N LEU A 123 20.44 -16.23 4.81
CA LEU A 123 19.03 -16.29 4.51
C LEU A 123 18.42 -17.63 4.93
N ARG A 124 19.12 -18.75 4.70
CA ARG A 124 18.70 -20.08 5.19
C ARG A 124 18.62 -20.14 6.71
N LYS A 125 19.60 -19.56 7.41
CA LYS A 125 19.65 -19.53 8.87
C LYS A 125 18.54 -18.70 9.47
N ASN A 126 18.33 -17.49 8.97
CA ASN A 126 17.43 -16.50 9.59
C ASN A 126 16.02 -16.48 8.99
N LYS A 127 15.81 -17.08 7.82
CA LYS A 127 14.54 -17.11 7.05
C LYS A 127 13.87 -15.74 6.86
N SER A 128 14.66 -14.65 6.97
CA SER A 128 14.19 -13.28 6.91
C SER A 128 15.33 -12.34 6.52
N VAL A 129 15.07 -11.41 5.60
CA VAL A 129 16.05 -10.37 5.24
C VAL A 129 16.34 -9.48 6.43
N ARG A 130 15.30 -9.01 7.14
CA ARG A 130 15.47 -8.17 8.35
C ARG A 130 16.39 -8.82 9.37
N LYS A 131 16.08 -10.04 9.81
CA LYS A 131 16.88 -10.77 10.80
C LYS A 131 18.32 -10.99 10.33
N SER A 132 18.51 -11.23 9.02
CA SER A 132 19.85 -11.40 8.43
C SER A 132 20.66 -10.10 8.47
N LEU A 133 20.02 -8.95 8.23
CA LEU A 133 20.67 -7.64 8.35
C LEU A 133 21.02 -7.30 9.80
N GLU A 134 20.13 -7.59 10.74
CA GLU A 134 20.31 -7.32 12.16
C GLU A 134 21.41 -8.19 12.79
N SER A 135 21.50 -9.46 12.41
CA SER A 135 22.48 -10.41 12.96
C SER A 135 23.95 -10.04 12.70
N LYS A 136 24.23 -9.14 11.75
CA LYS A 136 25.58 -8.67 11.44
C LYS A 136 25.91 -7.32 12.08
N ASN A 137 24.89 -6.57 12.52
CA ASN A 137 25.10 -5.30 13.25
C ASN A 137 25.41 -5.52 14.76
N GLN A 138 25.37 -6.77 15.24
CA GLN A 138 25.66 -7.13 16.63
C GLN A 138 27.10 -7.68 16.82
N ARG A 139 27.95 -7.55 15.80
CA ARG A 139 29.39 -7.87 15.87
C ARG A 139 30.19 -6.61 15.50
#